data_82f2d2b35388ed7093b1c75d36298170
#
_entry.id   82f2d2b35388ed7093b1c75d36298170
#
_cell.length_a   1.000
_cell.length_b   1.000
_cell.length_c   1.000
_cell.angle_alpha   90.00
_cell.angle_beta   90.00
_cell.angle_gamma   90.00
#
_symmetry.space_group_name_H-M   'P 1'
#
loop_
_entity.id
_entity.type
_entity.pdbx_description
1 polymer ?
#
loop_
_entity_poly.entity_id
_entity_poly.type
_entity_poly.pdbx_seq_one_letter_code
_entity_poly.pdbx_strand_id
1 'polypeptide(L)'
;MKGKGMPSGNAHMYRQLNGRRLLTGMVLAILTLGLIVVDLGMGSSGIGPGEVVDALLGGPDGDTANTAILWSIRLPMTLTCVFVGGSLSLAGLQIQTITNNALASPYTLGITASASFGAAIAITLGLSVAGYLWIGTALLALVFALAVSLLIFYLGRLKGMSTSTLI
;
A
#
# COMPACT_ATOMS: atom_id res chain seq x y z
N MET A 1 24.32 42.71 -4.62
CA MET A 1 23.78 41.90 -3.54
C MET A 1 24.56 40.58 -3.49
N LYS A 2 25.50 40.43 -2.54
CA LYS A 2 26.30 39.20 -2.34
C LYS A 2 25.41 38.15 -1.66
N GLY A 3 25.17 37.02 -2.33
CA GLY A 3 24.48 35.88 -1.75
C GLY A 3 25.24 35.35 -0.52
N LYS A 4 24.58 35.36 0.65
CA LYS A 4 25.07 34.74 1.87
C LYS A 4 25.17 33.23 1.63
N GLY A 5 26.39 32.73 1.42
CA GLY A 5 26.68 31.31 1.42
C GLY A 5 26.23 30.69 2.74
N MET A 6 25.46 29.61 2.66
CA MET A 6 25.09 28.84 3.85
C MET A 6 26.36 28.41 4.62
N PRO A 7 26.35 28.49 5.97
CA PRO A 7 27.49 28.05 6.76
C PRO A 7 27.77 26.58 6.49
N SER A 8 29.02 26.26 6.24
CA SER A 8 29.53 24.94 5.86
C SER A 8 29.15 23.80 6.82
N GLY A 9 28.86 24.10 8.07
CA GLY A 9 28.34 23.14 9.07
C GLY A 9 26.98 22.55 8.75
N ASN A 10 26.08 23.34 8.16
CA ASN A 10 24.75 22.86 7.82
C ASN A 10 24.77 21.88 6.62
N ALA A 11 25.67 22.07 5.66
CA ALA A 11 25.82 21.19 4.52
C ALA A 11 26.32 19.78 4.91
N HIS A 12 27.21 19.68 5.87
CA HIS A 12 27.69 18.40 6.42
C HIS A 12 26.60 17.66 7.18
N MET A 13 25.82 18.37 7.99
CA MET A 13 24.71 17.80 8.76
C MET A 13 23.59 17.30 7.81
N TYR A 14 23.25 18.05 6.78
CA TYR A 14 22.28 17.62 5.75
C TYR A 14 22.77 16.39 4.98
N ARG A 15 24.05 16.31 4.63
CA ARG A 15 24.62 15.12 3.95
C ARG A 15 24.60 13.88 4.85
N GLN A 16 24.90 14.01 6.13
CA GLN A 16 24.85 12.88 7.08
C GLN A 16 23.43 12.40 7.33
N LEU A 17 22.46 13.31 7.47
CA LEU A 17 21.04 12.96 7.64
C LEU A 17 20.49 12.29 6.38
N ASN A 18 20.86 12.79 5.21
CA ASN A 18 20.42 12.22 3.94
C ASN A 18 21.07 10.84 3.69
N GLY A 19 22.33 10.65 4.05
CA GLY A 19 23.03 9.37 3.97
C GLY A 19 22.38 8.28 4.84
N ARG A 20 22.03 8.61 6.08
CA ARG A 20 21.34 7.68 6.98
C ARG A 20 19.94 7.30 6.46
N ARG A 21 19.17 8.27 5.97
CA ARG A 21 17.85 8.03 5.38
C ARG A 21 17.92 7.15 4.14
N LEU A 22 18.91 7.40 3.28
CA LEU A 22 19.15 6.59 2.08
C LEU A 22 19.54 5.16 2.46
N LEU A 23 20.44 5.01 3.44
CA LEU A 23 20.85 3.69 3.94
C LEU A 23 19.67 2.92 4.52
N THR A 24 18.86 3.56 5.36
CA THR A 24 17.64 2.94 5.92
C THR A 24 16.66 2.54 4.81
N GLY A 25 16.45 3.41 3.81
CA GLY A 25 15.62 3.10 2.65
C GLY A 25 16.13 1.91 1.86
N MET A 26 17.45 1.83 1.61
CA MET A 26 18.07 0.69 0.92
C MET A 26 17.94 -0.60 1.73
N VAL A 27 18.16 -0.57 3.03
CA VAL A 27 18.00 -1.74 3.91
C VAL A 27 16.54 -2.23 3.88
N LEU A 28 15.57 -1.32 3.98
CA LEU A 28 14.15 -1.69 3.89
C LEU A 28 13.78 -2.25 2.52
N ALA A 29 14.31 -1.69 1.44
CA ALA A 29 14.08 -2.20 0.09
C ALA A 29 14.65 -3.62 -0.10
N ILE A 30 15.87 -3.86 0.37
CA ILE A 30 16.50 -5.19 0.33
C ILE A 30 15.69 -6.19 1.18
N LEU A 31 15.26 -5.78 2.36
CA LEU A 31 14.42 -6.60 3.25
C LEU A 31 13.08 -6.94 2.58
N THR A 32 12.43 -5.98 1.94
CA THR A 32 11.18 -6.20 1.21
C THR A 32 11.38 -7.17 0.04
N LEU A 33 12.47 -7.02 -0.74
CA LEU A 33 12.80 -7.96 -1.81
C LEU A 33 13.07 -9.37 -1.27
N GLY A 34 13.78 -9.49 -0.14
CA GLY A 34 13.99 -10.76 0.54
C GLY A 34 12.69 -11.42 0.98
N LEU A 35 11.77 -10.63 1.56
CA LEU A 35 10.45 -11.11 1.97
C LEU A 35 9.59 -11.55 0.79
N ILE A 36 9.65 -10.86 -0.36
CA ILE A 36 8.97 -11.27 -1.60
C ILE A 36 9.47 -12.66 -2.04
N VAL A 37 10.77 -12.87 -2.04
CA VAL A 37 11.34 -14.17 -2.44
C VAL A 37 10.91 -15.28 -1.47
N VAL A 38 10.91 -14.98 -0.16
CA VAL A 38 10.44 -15.92 0.86
C VAL A 38 8.95 -16.23 0.69
N ASP A 39 8.11 -15.22 0.48
CA ASP A 39 6.66 -15.37 0.27
C ASP A 39 6.34 -16.24 -0.95
N LEU A 40 7.05 -16.03 -2.07
CA LEU A 40 6.90 -16.84 -3.27
C LEU A 40 7.32 -18.32 -3.05
N GLY A 41 8.33 -18.57 -2.20
CA GLY A 41 8.82 -19.91 -1.90
C GLY A 41 8.08 -20.64 -0.78
N MET A 42 7.59 -19.90 0.24
CA MET A 42 6.96 -20.46 1.44
C MET A 42 5.44 -20.47 1.33
N GLY A 43 4.86 -21.38 0.57
CA GLY A 43 3.40 -21.48 0.49
C GLY A 43 2.91 -22.91 0.68
N SER A 44 1.59 -23.09 0.78
CA SER A 44 0.90 -24.37 0.99
C SER A 44 1.18 -25.44 -0.08
N SER A 45 1.75 -25.07 -1.22
CA SER A 45 2.06 -25.98 -2.32
C SER A 45 3.44 -26.67 -2.20
N GLY A 46 4.25 -26.34 -1.18
CA GLY A 46 5.54 -26.99 -0.96
C GLY A 46 6.57 -26.82 -2.10
N ILE A 47 6.42 -25.76 -2.90
CA ILE A 47 7.31 -25.48 -4.03
C ILE A 47 8.69 -25.11 -3.48
N GLY A 48 9.72 -25.85 -3.88
CA GLY A 48 11.10 -25.59 -3.47
C GLY A 48 11.65 -24.28 -4.07
N PRO A 49 12.67 -23.66 -3.45
CA PRO A 49 13.25 -22.41 -3.97
C PRO A 49 13.75 -22.51 -5.41
N GLY A 50 14.31 -23.67 -5.81
CA GLY A 50 14.74 -23.93 -7.18
C GLY A 50 13.58 -23.94 -8.16
N GLU A 51 12.48 -24.60 -7.81
CA GLU A 51 11.27 -24.67 -8.64
C GLU A 51 10.60 -23.31 -8.82
N VAL A 52 10.69 -22.41 -7.80
CA VAL A 52 10.21 -21.03 -7.92
C VAL A 52 11.01 -20.27 -8.97
N VAL A 53 12.34 -20.42 -8.96
CA VAL A 53 13.21 -19.77 -9.96
C VAL A 53 12.93 -20.33 -11.35
N ASP A 54 12.84 -21.66 -11.49
CA ASP A 54 12.54 -22.30 -12.78
C ASP A 54 11.15 -21.88 -13.31
N ALA A 55 10.14 -21.82 -12.43
CA ALA A 55 8.80 -21.38 -12.81
C ALA A 55 8.74 -19.88 -13.18
N LEU A 56 9.54 -19.03 -12.54
CA LEU A 56 9.65 -17.60 -12.90
C LEU A 56 10.35 -17.41 -14.23
N LEU A 57 11.43 -18.17 -14.50
CA LEU A 57 12.18 -18.09 -15.76
C LEU A 57 11.44 -18.76 -16.92
N GLY A 58 10.66 -19.81 -16.65
CA GLY A 58 9.84 -20.51 -17.65
C GLY A 58 8.63 -19.71 -18.13
N GLY A 59 8.24 -18.65 -17.41
CA GLY A 59 7.11 -17.79 -17.79
C GLY A 59 5.74 -18.38 -17.45
N PRO A 60 4.65 -17.66 -17.78
CA PRO A 60 3.28 -18.03 -17.44
C PRO A 60 2.75 -19.27 -18.19
N ASP A 61 3.35 -19.61 -19.32
CA ASP A 61 2.91 -20.70 -20.21
C ASP A 61 3.55 -22.07 -19.87
N GLY A 62 4.21 -22.18 -18.73
CA GLY A 62 4.84 -23.43 -18.30
C GLY A 62 3.80 -24.50 -17.93
N ASP A 63 4.03 -25.73 -18.41
CA ASP A 63 3.10 -26.87 -18.29
C ASP A 63 2.99 -27.50 -16.88
N THR A 64 3.60 -26.91 -15.86
CA THR A 64 3.57 -27.44 -14.50
C THR A 64 2.51 -26.78 -13.63
N ALA A 65 1.85 -27.59 -12.78
CA ALA A 65 0.90 -27.06 -11.78
C ALA A 65 1.54 -25.98 -10.89
N ASN A 66 2.82 -26.11 -10.58
CA ASN A 66 3.59 -25.13 -9.81
C ASN A 66 3.72 -23.79 -10.51
N THR A 67 3.93 -23.78 -11.83
CA THR A 67 3.97 -22.56 -12.65
C THR A 67 2.62 -21.86 -12.66
N ALA A 68 1.53 -22.61 -12.86
CA ALA A 68 0.18 -22.05 -12.83
C ALA A 68 -0.17 -21.41 -11.46
N ILE A 69 0.18 -22.08 -10.35
CA ILE A 69 -0.01 -21.54 -8.99
C ILE A 69 0.81 -20.28 -8.78
N LEU A 70 2.08 -20.29 -9.20
CA LEU A 70 2.98 -19.15 -9.02
C LEU A 70 2.48 -17.92 -9.79
N TRP A 71 2.18 -18.06 -11.07
CA TRP A 71 1.80 -16.94 -11.94
C TRP A 71 0.36 -16.46 -11.74
N SER A 72 -0.61 -17.39 -11.52
CA SER A 72 -2.02 -17.04 -11.43
C SER A 72 -2.48 -16.65 -10.01
N ILE A 73 -1.77 -17.08 -8.97
CA ILE A 73 -2.19 -16.88 -7.59
C ILE A 73 -1.13 -16.12 -6.80
N ARG A 74 0.09 -16.64 -6.69
CA ARG A 74 1.09 -16.13 -5.77
C ARG A 74 1.65 -14.77 -6.19
N LEU A 75 2.14 -14.69 -7.41
CA LEU A 75 2.74 -13.46 -7.92
C LEU A 75 1.77 -12.26 -7.86
N PRO A 76 0.51 -12.38 -8.35
CA PRO A 76 -0.46 -11.29 -8.20
C PRO A 76 -0.75 -10.93 -6.73
N MET A 77 -0.81 -11.93 -5.85
CA MET A 77 -1.10 -11.71 -4.42
C MET A 77 0.07 -10.98 -3.74
N THR A 78 1.30 -11.43 -3.94
CA THR A 78 2.51 -10.78 -3.41
C THR A 78 2.66 -9.34 -3.92
N LEU A 79 2.49 -9.12 -5.23
CA LEU A 79 2.53 -7.78 -5.81
C LEU A 79 1.44 -6.88 -5.22
N THR A 80 0.23 -7.39 -5.06
CA THR A 80 -0.88 -6.66 -4.44
C THR A 80 -0.53 -6.26 -3.01
N CYS A 81 0.06 -7.15 -2.21
CA CYS A 81 0.51 -6.83 -0.85
C CYS A 81 1.53 -5.69 -0.83
N VAL A 82 2.50 -5.69 -1.73
CA VAL A 82 3.52 -4.63 -1.83
C VAL A 82 2.89 -3.30 -2.21
N PHE A 83 2.05 -3.27 -3.25
CA PHE A 83 1.40 -2.03 -3.72
C PHE A 83 0.40 -1.48 -2.70
N VAL A 84 -0.42 -2.33 -2.10
CA VAL A 84 -1.39 -1.92 -1.07
C VAL A 84 -0.67 -1.43 0.18
N GLY A 85 0.36 -2.15 0.66
CA GLY A 85 1.16 -1.74 1.82
C GLY A 85 1.88 -0.41 1.60
N GLY A 86 2.49 -0.22 0.43
CA GLY A 86 3.13 1.04 0.04
C GLY A 86 2.14 2.19 -0.04
N SER A 87 1.00 2.00 -0.69
CA SER A 87 -0.06 3.01 -0.80
C SER A 87 -0.63 3.39 0.56
N LEU A 88 -0.86 2.41 1.44
CA LEU A 88 -1.39 2.63 2.78
C LEU A 88 -0.38 3.39 3.66
N SER A 89 0.92 3.10 3.53
CA SER A 89 1.99 3.82 4.22
C SER A 89 2.06 5.28 3.80
N LEU A 90 1.97 5.57 2.50
CA LEU A 90 1.96 6.93 1.97
C LEU A 90 0.70 7.69 2.41
N ALA A 91 -0.47 7.08 2.33
CA ALA A 91 -1.73 7.67 2.79
C ALA A 91 -1.68 7.96 4.30
N GLY A 92 -1.16 7.02 5.10
CA GLY A 92 -0.98 7.20 6.54
C GLY A 92 -0.09 8.38 6.88
N LEU A 93 1.07 8.50 6.22
CA LEU A 93 1.99 9.63 6.41
C LEU A 93 1.34 10.97 6.07
N GLN A 94 0.58 11.04 4.98
CA GLN A 94 -0.13 12.26 4.59
C GLN A 94 -1.21 12.64 5.61
N ILE A 95 -1.99 11.68 6.07
CA ILE A 95 -3.03 11.90 7.09
C ILE A 95 -2.40 12.43 8.38
N GLN A 96 -1.34 11.79 8.88
CA GLN A 96 -0.61 12.24 10.07
C GLN A 96 -0.09 13.66 9.92
N THR A 97 0.43 14.01 8.74
CA THR A 97 0.95 15.35 8.45
C THR A 97 -0.15 16.40 8.41
N ILE A 98 -1.28 16.10 7.75
CA ILE A 98 -2.41 17.05 7.62
C ILE A 98 -3.12 17.27 8.96
N THR A 99 -3.30 16.18 9.72
CA THR A 99 -3.96 16.26 11.03
C THR A 99 -3.04 16.71 12.16
N ASN A 100 -1.73 16.83 11.88
CA ASN A 100 -0.68 17.05 12.88
C ASN A 100 -0.80 16.09 14.07
N ASN A 101 -1.17 14.85 13.80
CA ASN A 101 -1.41 13.81 14.80
C ASN A 101 -0.80 12.47 14.34
N ALA A 102 0.19 12.00 15.09
CA ALA A 102 0.87 10.74 14.80
C ALA A 102 -0.02 9.49 14.96
N LEU A 103 -1.16 9.60 15.64
CA LEU A 103 -2.12 8.49 15.83
C LEU A 103 -3.16 8.41 14.71
N ALA A 104 -3.23 9.41 13.84
CA ALA A 104 -4.17 9.41 12.73
C ALA A 104 -3.75 8.41 11.64
N SER A 105 -4.72 7.66 11.12
CA SER A 105 -4.53 6.68 10.06
C SER A 105 -5.82 6.52 9.24
N PRO A 106 -5.77 5.91 8.04
CA PRO A 106 -7.00 5.59 7.30
C PRO A 106 -7.98 4.71 8.07
N TYR A 107 -7.48 3.91 9.02
CA TYR A 107 -8.31 3.07 9.91
C TYR A 107 -9.06 3.91 10.95
N THR A 108 -8.36 4.83 11.63
CA THR A 108 -8.96 5.67 12.67
C THR A 108 -9.99 6.64 12.11
N LEU A 109 -9.85 7.06 10.86
CA LEU A 109 -10.81 7.89 10.15
C LEU A 109 -11.99 7.12 9.56
N GLY A 110 -12.03 5.80 9.67
CA GLY A 110 -13.13 4.97 9.17
C GLY A 110 -13.15 4.77 7.65
N ILE A 111 -12.15 5.24 6.91
CA ILE A 111 -12.07 5.09 5.45
C ILE A 111 -12.00 3.61 5.07
N THR A 112 -11.19 2.84 5.79
CA THR A 112 -11.06 1.39 5.56
C THR A 112 -12.35 0.64 5.88
N ALA A 113 -13.04 1.01 6.97
CA ALA A 113 -14.32 0.42 7.33
C ALA A 113 -15.39 0.69 6.27
N SER A 114 -15.42 1.91 5.70
CA SER A 114 -16.36 2.25 4.63
C SER A 114 -16.07 1.48 3.33
N ALA A 115 -14.79 1.29 2.97
CA ALA A 115 -14.41 0.45 1.84
C ALA A 115 -14.86 -1.00 2.02
N SER A 116 -14.64 -1.57 3.21
CA SER A 116 -15.08 -2.93 3.55
C SER A 116 -16.61 -3.07 3.49
N PHE A 117 -17.35 -2.06 3.95
CA PHE A 117 -18.80 -2.03 3.86
C PHE A 117 -19.28 -2.01 2.40
N GLY A 118 -18.66 -1.17 1.56
CA GLY A 118 -18.96 -1.13 0.12
C GLY A 118 -18.67 -2.47 -0.58
N ALA A 119 -17.55 -3.11 -0.25
CA ALA A 119 -17.22 -4.45 -0.76
C ALA A 119 -18.26 -5.50 -0.33
N ALA A 120 -18.68 -5.48 0.94
CA ALA A 120 -19.68 -6.39 1.47
C ALA A 120 -21.04 -6.24 0.74
N ILE A 121 -21.48 -5.01 0.47
CA ILE A 121 -22.69 -4.74 -0.32
C ILE A 121 -22.56 -5.35 -1.73
N ALA A 122 -21.43 -5.12 -2.41
CA ALA A 122 -21.20 -5.64 -3.75
C ALA A 122 -21.31 -7.17 -3.80
N ILE A 123 -20.67 -7.85 -2.83
CA ILE A 123 -20.69 -9.32 -2.74
C ILE A 123 -22.10 -9.82 -2.42
N THR A 124 -22.78 -9.20 -1.45
CA THR A 124 -24.10 -9.64 -1.00
C THR A 124 -25.18 -9.48 -2.09
N LEU A 125 -25.10 -8.39 -2.86
CA LEU A 125 -26.05 -8.11 -3.95
C LEU A 125 -25.61 -8.73 -5.28
N GLY A 126 -24.46 -9.40 -5.36
CA GLY A 126 -23.94 -9.99 -6.57
C GLY A 126 -23.61 -8.97 -7.66
N LEU A 127 -23.22 -7.74 -7.26
CA LEU A 127 -22.94 -6.65 -8.20
C LEU A 127 -21.66 -6.92 -9.00
N SER A 128 -21.83 -7.34 -10.24
CA SER A 128 -20.74 -7.58 -11.18
C SER A 128 -20.65 -6.45 -12.22
N VAL A 129 -19.45 -6.13 -12.63
CA VAL A 129 -19.19 -5.21 -13.74
C VAL A 129 -18.46 -5.97 -14.83
N ALA A 130 -18.98 -5.86 -16.07
CA ALA A 130 -18.51 -6.63 -17.22
C ALA A 130 -18.50 -8.17 -16.99
N GLY A 131 -19.42 -8.68 -16.14
CA GLY A 131 -19.48 -10.10 -15.78
C GLY A 131 -18.51 -10.54 -14.69
N TYR A 132 -17.68 -9.64 -14.15
CA TYR A 132 -16.69 -9.95 -13.11
C TYR A 132 -17.10 -9.36 -11.75
N LEU A 133 -17.36 -10.22 -10.78
CA LEU A 133 -17.76 -9.82 -9.42
C LEU A 133 -16.65 -9.03 -8.70
N TRP A 134 -15.39 -9.40 -8.89
CA TRP A 134 -14.25 -8.73 -8.25
C TRP A 134 -14.11 -7.26 -8.69
N ILE A 135 -14.48 -6.92 -9.95
CA ILE A 135 -14.47 -5.52 -10.42
C ILE A 135 -15.57 -4.73 -9.71
N GLY A 136 -16.78 -5.28 -9.61
CA GLY A 136 -17.89 -4.66 -8.90
C GLY A 136 -17.55 -4.42 -7.42
N THR A 137 -16.95 -5.40 -6.78
CA THR A 137 -16.50 -5.31 -5.38
C THR A 137 -15.47 -4.20 -5.19
N ALA A 138 -14.45 -4.13 -6.05
CA ALA A 138 -13.40 -3.12 -5.97
C ALA A 138 -13.94 -1.71 -6.23
N LEU A 139 -14.83 -1.55 -7.22
CA LEU A 139 -15.45 -0.26 -7.55
C LEU A 139 -16.34 0.24 -6.40
N LEU A 140 -17.16 -0.62 -5.82
CA LEU A 140 -18.05 -0.20 -4.73
C LEU A 140 -17.26 0.13 -3.48
N ALA A 141 -16.22 -0.63 -3.16
CA ALA A 141 -15.28 -0.31 -2.08
C ALA A 141 -14.64 1.08 -2.29
N LEU A 142 -14.18 1.38 -3.51
CA LEU A 142 -13.60 2.67 -3.85
C LEU A 142 -14.60 3.82 -3.69
N VAL A 143 -15.83 3.66 -4.20
CA VAL A 143 -16.90 4.67 -4.09
C VAL A 143 -17.19 5.00 -2.63
N PHE A 144 -17.36 4.00 -1.78
CA PHE A 144 -17.62 4.20 -0.35
C PHE A 144 -16.44 4.85 0.37
N ALA A 145 -15.20 4.44 0.07
CA ALA A 145 -14.00 5.06 0.61
C ALA A 145 -13.89 6.54 0.23
N LEU A 146 -14.15 6.87 -1.04
CA LEU A 146 -14.17 8.25 -1.53
C LEU A 146 -15.30 9.07 -0.89
N ALA A 147 -16.49 8.51 -0.78
CA ALA A 147 -17.63 9.20 -0.16
C ALA A 147 -17.34 9.59 1.29
N VAL A 148 -16.78 8.66 2.10
CA VAL A 148 -16.41 8.95 3.48
C VAL A 148 -15.23 9.91 3.55
N SER A 149 -14.24 9.80 2.69
CA SER A 149 -13.10 10.74 2.63
C SER A 149 -13.58 12.17 2.33
N LEU A 150 -14.49 12.34 1.37
CA LEU A 150 -15.09 13.63 1.03
C LEU A 150 -15.96 14.18 2.18
N LEU A 151 -16.71 13.30 2.85
CA LEU A 151 -17.50 13.67 4.01
C LEU A 151 -16.64 14.22 5.15
N ILE A 152 -15.53 13.50 5.47
CA ILE A 152 -14.57 13.95 6.50
C ILE A 152 -13.97 15.30 6.12
N PHE A 153 -13.55 15.46 4.88
CA PHE A 153 -13.00 16.72 4.38
C PHE A 153 -14.02 17.88 4.50
N TYR A 154 -15.26 17.63 4.11
CA TYR A 154 -16.33 18.63 4.18
C TYR A 154 -16.65 19.04 5.63
N LEU A 155 -16.79 18.06 6.52
CA LEU A 155 -17.04 18.29 7.95
C LEU A 155 -15.86 19.04 8.62
N GLY A 156 -14.63 18.68 8.27
CA GLY A 156 -13.43 19.38 8.74
C GLY A 156 -13.42 20.85 8.33
N ARG A 157 -13.87 21.13 7.10
CA ARG A 157 -13.95 22.49 6.57
C ARG A 157 -15.03 23.36 7.25
N LEU A 158 -16.16 22.75 7.63
CA LEU A 158 -17.26 23.45 8.31
C LEU A 158 -16.92 23.84 9.75
N LYS A 159 -16.12 23.04 10.46
CA LYS A 159 -15.82 23.25 11.88
C LYS A 159 -14.49 23.97 12.17
N GLY A 160 -13.79 24.46 11.12
CA GLY A 160 -12.45 25.04 11.29
C GLY A 160 -11.50 24.02 11.92
N MET A 161 -10.78 23.29 11.10
CA MET A 161 -9.95 22.12 11.41
C MET A 161 -9.27 22.16 12.78
N SER A 162 -10.00 21.77 13.83
CA SER A 162 -9.40 21.37 15.10
C SER A 162 -9.17 19.88 15.05
N THR A 163 -7.96 19.44 15.42
CA THR A 163 -7.52 18.04 15.40
C THR A 163 -8.47 17.10 16.16
N SER A 164 -9.17 17.64 17.17
CA SER A 164 -10.16 16.92 17.98
C SER A 164 -11.49 16.65 17.27
N THR A 165 -11.71 17.22 16.10
CA THR A 165 -12.96 17.06 15.33
C THR A 165 -12.86 15.91 14.32
N LEU A 166 -11.64 15.44 14.02
CA LEU A 166 -11.35 14.40 13.01
C LEU A 166 -11.09 13.02 13.63
N ILE A 167 -11.02 12.91 14.93
CA ILE A 167 -10.81 11.68 15.71
C ILE A 167 -11.99 11.52 16.71
#